data_9df4f5e6d2fa909563f990f4f9dd7390
#
_entry.id   9df4f5e6d2fa909563f990f4f9dd7390
#
_cell.length_a   1.000
_cell.length_b   1.000
_cell.length_c   1.000
_cell.angle_alpha   90.00
_cell.angle_beta   90.00
_cell.angle_gamma   90.00
#
_symmetry.space_group_name_H-M   'P 1'
#
loop_
_entity.id
_entity.type
_entity.pdbx_description
1 polymer ?
#
loop_
_entity_poly.entity_id
_entity_poly.type
_entity_poly.pdbx_seq_one_letter_code
_entity_poly.pdbx_strand_id
1 'polypeptide(L)'
;MGYAFISYSSKNQASADAMRELFKRHKIDTWMAPYDIPAGSEYAEVLYDALTGCSCLVLILTNVSQNSQWVKKEVNIAITNGKTIIPVKLEDR
;
A
#
# COMPACT_ATOMS: atom_id res chain seq x y z
N MET A 1 11.81 13.06 -5.42
CA MET A 1 11.31 12.55 -4.16
C MET A 1 10.19 11.59 -4.44
N GLY A 2 10.17 10.52 -3.77
CA GLY A 2 9.14 9.51 -3.99
C GLY A 2 8.35 9.25 -2.73
N TYR A 3 7.47 8.30 -2.82
CA TYR A 3 6.71 7.87 -1.66
C TYR A 3 6.52 6.35 -1.74
N ALA A 4 6.27 5.75 -0.59
CA ALA A 4 6.01 4.32 -0.50
C ALA A 4 4.50 4.11 -0.52
N PHE A 5 4.04 3.21 -1.37
CA PHE A 5 2.62 2.84 -1.42
C PHE A 5 2.41 1.68 -0.46
N ILE A 6 1.55 1.85 0.53
CA ILE A 6 1.27 0.79 1.50
C ILE A 6 0.06 -0.01 1.05
N SER A 7 0.30 -1.27 0.70
CA SER A 7 -0.75 -2.19 0.25
C SER A 7 -1.09 -3.15 1.40
N TYR A 8 -2.36 -3.24 1.74
CA TYR A 8 -2.78 -4.05 2.87
C TYR A 8 -4.24 -4.48 2.72
N SER A 9 -4.60 -5.55 3.43
CA SER A 9 -5.99 -5.97 3.54
C SER A 9 -6.69 -5.10 4.58
N SER A 10 -7.96 -4.77 4.35
CA SER A 10 -8.73 -3.97 5.31
C SER A 10 -8.76 -4.60 6.70
N LYS A 11 -8.57 -5.90 6.78
CA LYS A 11 -8.53 -6.59 8.08
C LYS A 11 -7.23 -6.34 8.84
N ASN A 12 -6.24 -5.76 8.16
CA ASN A 12 -4.96 -5.43 8.78
C ASN A 12 -4.78 -3.92 8.95
N GLN A 13 -5.88 -3.19 9.08
CA GLN A 13 -5.87 -1.73 9.19
C GLN A 13 -4.94 -1.24 10.30
N ALA A 14 -5.02 -1.86 11.47
CA ALA A 14 -4.20 -1.41 12.60
C ALA A 14 -2.71 -1.53 12.31
N SER A 15 -2.31 -2.63 11.67
CA SER A 15 -0.90 -2.84 11.32
C SER A 15 -0.46 -1.84 10.28
N ALA A 16 -1.32 -1.56 9.29
CA ALA A 16 -1.00 -0.59 8.25
C ALA A 16 -0.87 0.80 8.83
N ASP A 17 -1.74 1.17 9.77
CA ASP A 17 -1.67 2.46 10.43
C ASP A 17 -0.37 2.61 11.21
N ALA A 18 0.05 1.56 11.89
CA ALA A 18 1.31 1.58 12.63
C ALA A 18 2.50 1.75 11.70
N MET A 19 2.47 1.10 10.55
CA MET A 19 3.52 1.22 9.55
C MET A 19 3.59 2.63 9.00
N ARG A 20 2.43 3.22 8.73
CA ARG A 20 2.33 4.59 8.25
C ARG A 20 2.94 5.56 9.24
N GLU A 21 2.64 5.39 10.53
CA GLU A 21 3.21 6.24 11.57
C GLU A 21 4.70 6.06 11.68
N LEU A 22 5.18 4.85 11.57
CA LEU A 22 6.61 4.58 11.61
C LEU A 22 7.35 5.30 10.49
N PHE A 23 6.83 5.20 9.27
CA PHE A 23 7.43 5.89 8.13
C PHE A 23 7.41 7.39 8.32
N LYS A 24 6.32 7.92 8.86
CA LYS A 24 6.18 9.34 9.10
C LYS A 24 7.25 9.84 10.09
N ARG A 25 7.53 9.06 11.12
CA ARG A 25 8.58 9.41 12.08
C ARG A 25 9.95 9.49 11.42
N HIS A 26 10.17 8.70 10.41
CA HIS A 26 11.44 8.68 9.68
C HIS A 26 11.41 9.58 8.46
N LYS A 27 10.40 10.44 8.36
CA LYS A 27 10.25 11.41 7.29
C LYS A 27 10.17 10.76 5.91
N ILE A 28 9.53 9.61 5.85
CA ILE A 28 9.28 8.89 4.61
C ILE A 28 7.84 9.12 4.22
N ASP A 29 7.62 9.68 3.05
CA ASP A 29 6.28 9.91 2.55
C ASP A 29 5.63 8.59 2.15
N THR A 30 4.32 8.47 2.42
CA THR A 30 3.58 7.27 2.09
C THR A 30 2.28 7.62 1.38
N TRP A 31 1.74 6.64 0.67
CA TRP A 31 0.40 6.72 0.12
C TRP A 31 -0.37 5.51 0.63
N MET A 32 -1.52 5.73 1.23
CA MET A 32 -2.30 4.66 1.84
C MET A 32 -3.78 4.99 1.77
N ALA A 33 -4.57 4.09 1.22
CA ALA A 33 -6.03 4.22 1.24
C ALA A 33 -6.51 3.95 2.66
N PRO A 34 -7.58 4.58 3.11
CA PRO A 34 -8.35 5.60 2.39
C PRO A 34 -7.82 7.02 2.61
N TYR A 35 -6.78 7.19 3.42
CA TYR A 35 -6.37 8.52 3.89
C TYR A 35 -5.96 9.45 2.75
N ASP A 36 -5.31 8.91 1.73
CA ASP A 36 -4.73 9.74 0.68
C ASP A 36 -5.59 9.79 -0.58
N ILE A 37 -6.83 9.32 -0.49
CA ILE A 37 -7.76 9.39 -1.60
C ILE A 37 -8.56 10.69 -1.47
N PRO A 38 -8.42 11.62 -2.42
CA PRO A 38 -9.18 12.87 -2.33
C PRO A 38 -10.67 12.63 -2.46
N ALA A 39 -11.45 13.38 -1.67
CA ALA A 39 -12.90 13.27 -1.70
C ALA A 39 -13.41 13.62 -3.12
N GLY A 40 -14.38 12.83 -3.59
CA GLY A 40 -14.97 13.08 -4.89
C GLY A 40 -14.16 12.58 -6.08
N SER A 41 -13.02 11.95 -5.82
CA SER A 41 -12.17 11.44 -6.90
C SER A 41 -12.69 10.11 -7.44
N GLU A 42 -12.31 9.83 -8.69
CA GLU A 42 -12.51 8.51 -9.28
C GLU A 42 -11.52 7.56 -8.61
N TYR A 43 -12.02 6.65 -7.81
CA TYR A 43 -11.16 5.83 -6.97
C TYR A 43 -10.12 5.02 -7.77
N ALA A 44 -10.59 4.36 -8.82
CA ALA A 44 -9.69 3.51 -9.61
C ALA A 44 -8.57 4.32 -10.27
N GLU A 45 -8.89 5.51 -10.74
CA GLU A 45 -7.91 6.38 -11.38
C GLU A 45 -6.87 6.88 -10.39
N VAL A 46 -7.34 7.31 -9.21
CA VAL A 46 -6.41 7.78 -8.16
C VAL A 46 -5.48 6.66 -7.73
N LEU A 47 -6.03 5.47 -7.57
CA LEU A 47 -5.24 4.30 -7.17
C LEU A 47 -4.17 3.98 -8.22
N TYR A 48 -4.55 3.97 -9.47
CA TYR A 48 -3.61 3.67 -10.55
C TYR A 48 -2.49 4.71 -10.60
N ASP A 49 -2.85 6.00 -10.50
CA ASP A 49 -1.87 7.07 -10.51
C ASP A 49 -0.91 6.94 -9.34
N ALA A 50 -1.42 6.60 -8.16
CA ALA A 50 -0.58 6.44 -6.98
C ALA A 50 0.39 5.27 -7.14
N LEU A 51 -0.07 4.18 -7.75
CA LEU A 51 0.78 3.01 -7.96
C LEU A 51 1.85 3.24 -9.02
N THR A 52 1.53 4.00 -10.05
CA THR A 52 2.51 4.28 -11.10
C THR A 52 3.51 5.35 -10.68
N GLY A 53 3.16 6.19 -9.73
CA GLY A 53 4.04 7.26 -9.26
C GLY A 53 4.86 6.91 -8.03
N CYS A 54 4.61 5.79 -7.39
CA CYS A 54 5.31 5.46 -6.16
C CYS A 54 6.74 5.00 -6.42
N SER A 55 7.58 5.13 -5.40
CA SER A 55 8.96 4.63 -5.47
C SER A 55 9.01 3.12 -5.25
N CYS A 56 8.14 2.63 -4.38
CA CYS A 56 8.06 1.20 -4.09
C CYS A 56 6.70 0.91 -3.49
N LEU A 57 6.34 -0.36 -3.47
CA LEU A 57 5.12 -0.82 -2.83
C LEU A 57 5.51 -1.64 -1.60
N VAL A 58 5.05 -1.21 -0.44
CA VAL A 58 5.24 -1.94 0.81
C VAL A 58 4.02 -2.82 1.02
N LEU A 59 4.21 -4.12 0.94
CA LEU A 59 3.13 -5.08 1.05
C LEU A 59 3.08 -5.65 2.46
N ILE A 60 1.98 -5.41 3.16
CA ILE A 60 1.79 -6.01 4.47
C ILE A 60 1.27 -7.42 4.24
N LEU A 61 2.14 -8.39 4.47
CA LEU A 61 1.90 -9.78 4.12
C LEU A 61 1.40 -10.57 5.31
N THR A 62 0.15 -11.03 5.25
CA THR A 62 -0.46 -11.87 6.25
C THR A 62 -1.23 -12.97 5.53
N ASN A 63 -1.75 -13.93 6.28
CA ASN A 63 -2.61 -14.95 5.69
C ASN A 63 -3.84 -14.32 5.02
N VAL A 64 -4.33 -13.24 5.61
CA VAL A 64 -5.50 -12.55 5.08
C VAL A 64 -5.15 -11.81 3.79
N SER A 65 -4.03 -11.08 3.78
CA SER A 65 -3.67 -10.28 2.62
C SER A 65 -3.35 -11.14 1.41
N GLN A 66 -2.83 -12.34 1.62
CA GLN A 66 -2.51 -13.25 0.53
C GLN A 66 -3.76 -13.67 -0.25
N ASN A 67 -4.92 -13.62 0.39
CA ASN A 67 -6.18 -13.99 -0.24
C ASN A 67 -7.03 -12.79 -0.64
N SER A 68 -6.51 -11.59 -0.46
CA SER A 68 -7.24 -10.37 -0.77
C SER A 68 -7.14 -10.06 -2.27
N GLN A 69 -8.29 -10.00 -2.93
CA GLN A 69 -8.33 -9.59 -4.35
C GLN A 69 -7.83 -8.17 -4.51
N TRP A 70 -8.12 -7.33 -3.54
CA TRP A 70 -7.68 -5.95 -3.53
C TRP A 70 -6.16 -5.84 -3.55
N VAL A 71 -5.52 -6.56 -2.64
CA VAL A 71 -4.05 -6.56 -2.54
C VAL A 71 -3.43 -7.11 -3.82
N LYS A 72 -4.00 -8.20 -4.35
CA LYS A 72 -3.49 -8.81 -5.57
C LYS A 72 -3.53 -7.84 -6.75
N LYS A 73 -4.61 -7.07 -6.84
CA LYS A 73 -4.76 -6.08 -7.91
C LYS A 73 -3.68 -5.01 -7.81
N GLU A 74 -3.46 -4.50 -6.61
CA GLU A 74 -2.44 -3.46 -6.40
C GLU A 74 -1.04 -3.97 -6.73
N VAL A 75 -0.73 -5.17 -6.27
CA VAL A 75 0.58 -5.77 -6.53
C VAL A 75 0.80 -5.98 -8.03
N ASN A 76 -0.24 -6.46 -8.73
CA ASN A 76 -0.12 -6.67 -10.18
C ASN A 76 0.15 -5.38 -10.93
N ILE A 77 -0.53 -4.31 -10.56
CA ILE A 77 -0.31 -3.01 -11.21
C ILE A 77 1.13 -2.53 -10.96
N ALA A 78 1.58 -2.68 -9.72
CA ALA A 78 2.93 -2.26 -9.37
C ALA A 78 3.98 -3.05 -10.15
N ILE A 79 3.82 -4.36 -10.23
CA ILE A 79 4.77 -5.21 -10.96
C ILE A 79 4.80 -4.84 -12.43
N THR A 80 3.62 -4.66 -13.03
CA THR A 80 3.51 -4.29 -14.43
C THR A 80 4.24 -2.99 -14.75
N ASN A 81 4.29 -2.08 -13.77
CA ASN A 81 4.95 -0.79 -13.94
C ASN A 81 6.38 -0.77 -13.39
N GLY A 82 6.95 -1.94 -13.16
CA GLY A 82 8.35 -2.05 -12.77
C GLY A 82 8.68 -1.58 -11.38
N LYS A 83 7.70 -1.54 -10.49
CA LYS A 83 7.92 -1.07 -9.12
C LYS A 83 8.50 -2.17 -8.25
N THR A 84 9.34 -1.76 -7.30
CA THR A 84 9.89 -2.69 -6.32
C THR A 84 8.84 -3.04 -5.29
N ILE A 85 8.70 -4.32 -5.00
CA ILE A 85 7.77 -4.81 -3.99
C ILE A 85 8.58 -5.16 -2.74
N ILE A 86 8.21 -4.57 -1.61
CA ILE A 86 8.87 -4.83 -0.34
C ILE A 86 7.87 -5.52 0.58
N PRO A 87 7.95 -6.83 0.71
CA PRO A 87 7.00 -7.54 1.59
C PRO A 87 7.41 -7.40 3.06
N VAL A 88 6.44 -7.10 3.89
CA VAL A 88 6.64 -7.05 5.34
C VAL A 88 5.75 -8.13 5.93
N LYS A 89 6.35 -9.24 6.29
CA LYS A 89 5.60 -10.37 6.80
C LYS A 89 5.28 -10.16 8.27
N LEU A 90 4.00 -10.26 8.60
CA LEU A 90 3.54 -10.18 9.98
C LEU A 90 3.10 -11.56 10.43
N GLU A 91 3.51 -11.92 11.62
CA GLU A 91 3.11 -13.21 12.18
C GLU A 91 1.72 -13.12 12.77
N ASP A 92 0.88 -14.05 12.39
CA ASP A 92 -0.46 -14.19 12.96
C ASP A 92 -0.45 -15.35 13.92
N ARG A 93 -0.76 -15.06 15.15
CA ARG A 93 -0.76 -16.10 16.18
C ARG A 93 -2.13 -16.34 16.68
#